data_a97bca8c0dbf8ab356613a502fec57a0
#
_entry.id   a97bca8c0dbf8ab356613a502fec57a0
#
_cell.length_a   1.000
_cell.length_b   1.000
_cell.length_c   1.000
_cell.angle_alpha   90.00
_cell.angle_beta   90.00
_cell.angle_gamma   90.00
#
_symmetry.space_group_name_H-M   'P 1'
#
loop_
_entity.id
_entity.type
_entity.pdbx_description
1 polymer ?
#
loop_
_entity_poly.entity_id
_entity_poly.type
_entity_poly.pdbx_seq_one_letter_code
_entity_poly.pdbx_strand_id
1 'polypeptide(L)'
;MASARNEQDFATLRVVLAAFPDGASLEQIAAEARLPVSERTLIRRLADMVGLKMITKSGQSRAARYTFVGGAARPILPPAVQTDLFVPVSKSSAKIQVYLRKPPEARKIVGYERAFLDGYRPNQASYLSKAEKAHLADIGKPSIAAQNAGTYAKNILSRLLIDLSWNSSRLEGNTYSLLDTKRLVEFGEEAEGKDRREAQMILNHKAAIEFLVQSADDIGFNRLTVPNLHALLADGLLEDPDSPGRLRTILVGIDGSPYHPPGVPQLIEECFDQMLTTAAAITDPFEQALFVMAQLPYLQPFDDVNKRVSRLAANIPLIKRNLCPLSFIDVPKETYTQAMLGVYELNDISLIKDVFIWAYERSASCYAAVRQQIGEPDPFRLRHRTALREVISEVLRTPMDRKAAFAYLATWAEDHLPEADRSPFRELAEAELMALHEGNFARYQVRPAEFYAWREVWSKPPAAPAKAPAPRPVKKKR
;
A
#
# COMPACT_ATOMS: atom_id res chain seq x y z
N MET A 1 -29.61 4.53 -21.56
CA MET A 1 -29.52 5.80 -20.78
C MET A 1 -30.35 5.80 -19.50
N ALA A 2 -31.54 5.23 -19.41
CA ALA A 2 -32.33 5.16 -18.17
C ALA A 2 -31.74 4.24 -17.09
N SER A 3 -31.11 3.14 -17.47
CA SER A 3 -30.48 2.17 -16.54
C SER A 3 -29.27 2.73 -15.81
N ALA A 4 -28.35 3.37 -16.50
CA ALA A 4 -27.12 3.92 -15.91
C ALA A 4 -27.41 5.07 -14.91
N ARG A 5 -28.45 5.90 -15.20
CA ARG A 5 -28.86 6.98 -14.30
C ARG A 5 -29.53 6.44 -13.02
N ASN A 6 -30.19 5.29 -13.11
CA ASN A 6 -30.78 4.60 -11.96
C ASN A 6 -29.70 4.03 -11.03
N GLU A 7 -28.62 3.44 -11.58
CA GLU A 7 -27.51 2.90 -10.79
C GLU A 7 -26.76 3.99 -10.04
N GLN A 8 -26.59 5.16 -10.66
CA GLN A 8 -25.93 6.29 -10.01
C GLN A 8 -26.77 6.88 -8.87
N ASP A 9 -28.10 6.97 -9.06
CA ASP A 9 -29.03 7.38 -8.01
C ASP A 9 -29.01 6.38 -6.84
N PHE A 10 -28.99 5.07 -7.11
CA PHE A 10 -28.89 4.03 -6.09
C PHE A 10 -27.58 4.09 -5.32
N ALA A 11 -26.45 4.33 -5.99
CA ALA A 11 -25.17 4.51 -5.34
C ALA A 11 -25.17 5.67 -4.35
N THR A 12 -25.72 6.83 -4.76
CA THR A 12 -25.86 8.01 -3.91
C THR A 12 -26.77 7.75 -2.71
N LEU A 13 -27.91 7.12 -2.92
CA LEU A 13 -28.87 6.78 -1.84
C LEU A 13 -28.28 5.78 -0.83
N ARG A 14 -27.44 4.85 -1.28
CA ARG A 14 -26.74 3.91 -0.37
C ARG A 14 -25.77 4.64 0.56
N VAL A 15 -25.01 5.60 0.03
CA VAL A 15 -24.07 6.41 0.81
C VAL A 15 -24.81 7.22 1.88
N VAL A 16 -25.90 7.87 1.49
CA VAL A 16 -26.74 8.66 2.42
C VAL A 16 -27.33 7.78 3.52
N LEU A 17 -27.92 6.63 3.16
CA LEU A 17 -28.54 5.73 4.13
C LEU A 17 -27.53 5.07 5.08
N ALA A 18 -26.28 4.87 4.65
CA ALA A 18 -25.22 4.37 5.51
C ALA A 18 -24.82 5.34 6.63
N ALA A 19 -25.07 6.64 6.46
CA ALA A 19 -24.84 7.66 7.49
C ALA A 19 -25.93 7.69 8.59
N PHE A 20 -27.04 6.96 8.40
CA PHE A 20 -28.15 6.88 9.35
C PHE A 20 -28.37 5.44 9.83
N PRO A 21 -27.60 4.93 10.80
CA PRO A 21 -27.68 3.55 11.26
C PRO A 21 -29.06 3.19 11.85
N ASP A 22 -29.77 4.16 12.44
CA ASP A 22 -31.11 4.00 13.00
C ASP A 22 -32.24 4.25 11.99
N GLY A 23 -31.86 4.43 10.71
CA GLY A 23 -32.77 4.72 9.60
C GLY A 23 -33.07 6.20 9.40
N ALA A 24 -33.16 6.60 8.14
CA ALA A 24 -33.45 7.98 7.71
C ALA A 24 -34.89 8.15 7.26
N SER A 25 -35.48 9.32 7.54
CA SER A 25 -36.74 9.72 6.98
C SER A 25 -36.63 10.18 5.51
N LEU A 26 -37.73 10.23 4.78
CA LEU A 26 -37.72 10.72 3.38
C LEU A 26 -37.13 12.13 3.26
N GLU A 27 -37.49 13.02 4.20
CA GLU A 27 -36.99 14.41 4.24
C GLU A 27 -35.47 14.45 4.47
N GLN A 28 -34.95 13.65 5.38
CA GLN A 28 -33.51 13.53 5.63
C GLN A 28 -32.76 13.01 4.40
N ILE A 29 -33.33 11.98 3.75
CA ILE A 29 -32.72 11.42 2.53
C ILE A 29 -32.74 12.45 1.40
N ALA A 30 -33.82 13.19 1.22
CA ALA A 30 -33.92 14.21 0.18
C ALA A 30 -32.93 15.37 0.40
N ALA A 31 -32.79 15.81 1.65
CA ALA A 31 -31.87 16.89 2.04
C ALA A 31 -30.39 16.51 1.82
N GLU A 32 -30.01 15.28 2.16
CA GLU A 32 -28.61 14.80 2.08
C GLU A 32 -28.25 14.31 0.68
N ALA A 33 -29.15 13.59 0.00
CA ALA A 33 -28.86 13.02 -1.31
C ALA A 33 -28.71 14.08 -2.42
N ARG A 34 -29.35 15.25 -2.26
CA ARG A 34 -29.34 16.35 -3.23
C ARG A 34 -29.49 15.91 -4.69
N LEU A 35 -30.25 14.83 -4.91
CA LEU A 35 -30.48 14.31 -6.25
C LEU A 35 -31.36 15.27 -7.05
N PRO A 36 -31.06 15.55 -8.32
CA PRO A 36 -31.87 16.42 -9.18
C PRO A 36 -33.13 15.67 -9.68
N VAL A 37 -33.89 15.10 -8.74
CA VAL A 37 -35.11 14.34 -9.03
C VAL A 37 -36.29 14.81 -8.17
N SER A 38 -37.53 14.62 -8.67
CA SER A 38 -38.71 14.93 -7.87
C SER A 38 -38.86 13.97 -6.68
N GLU A 39 -39.53 14.40 -5.62
CA GLU A 39 -39.84 13.58 -4.44
C GLU A 39 -40.54 12.25 -4.83
N ARG A 40 -41.47 12.32 -5.79
CA ARG A 40 -42.15 11.13 -6.34
C ARG A 40 -41.15 10.14 -6.98
N THR A 41 -40.13 10.64 -7.64
CA THR A 41 -39.08 9.82 -8.25
C THR A 41 -38.19 9.22 -7.17
N LEU A 42 -37.84 9.98 -6.13
CA LEU A 42 -37.07 9.51 -4.98
C LEU A 42 -37.82 8.37 -4.25
N ILE A 43 -39.12 8.52 -3.98
CA ILE A 43 -39.95 7.47 -3.37
C ILE A 43 -39.93 6.19 -4.23
N ARG A 44 -40.04 6.32 -5.56
CA ARG A 44 -39.96 5.15 -6.45
C ARG A 44 -38.58 4.47 -6.38
N ARG A 45 -37.50 5.24 -6.38
CA ARG A 45 -36.14 4.69 -6.22
C ARG A 45 -35.95 3.92 -4.89
N LEU A 46 -36.44 4.48 -3.80
CA LEU A 46 -36.44 3.83 -2.51
C LEU A 46 -37.29 2.56 -2.50
N ALA A 47 -38.44 2.56 -3.15
CA ALA A 47 -39.27 1.37 -3.31
C ALA A 47 -38.57 0.27 -4.14
N ASP A 48 -37.89 0.63 -5.23
CA ASP A 48 -37.08 -0.28 -6.04
C ASP A 48 -35.95 -0.88 -5.21
N MET A 49 -35.25 -0.10 -4.39
CA MET A 49 -34.20 -0.57 -3.48
C MET A 49 -34.72 -1.51 -2.39
N VAL A 50 -35.94 -1.29 -1.89
CA VAL A 50 -36.63 -2.22 -0.96
C VAL A 50 -36.93 -3.54 -1.67
N GLY A 51 -37.47 -3.48 -2.90
CA GLY A 51 -37.76 -4.67 -3.72
C GLY A 51 -36.52 -5.51 -4.01
N LEU A 52 -35.37 -4.85 -4.23
CA LEU A 52 -34.05 -5.48 -4.42
C LEU A 52 -33.40 -5.95 -3.11
N LYS A 53 -34.06 -5.81 -1.96
CA LYS A 53 -33.56 -6.16 -0.61
C LYS A 53 -32.28 -5.43 -0.23
N MET A 54 -32.02 -4.27 -0.80
CA MET A 54 -30.85 -3.41 -0.52
C MET A 54 -31.07 -2.58 0.75
N ILE A 55 -32.33 -2.22 1.03
CA ILE A 55 -32.75 -1.45 2.21
C ILE A 55 -34.03 -2.03 2.78
N THR A 56 -34.30 -1.80 4.08
CA THR A 56 -35.59 -2.08 4.70
C THR A 56 -36.34 -0.80 4.95
N LYS A 57 -37.68 -0.88 4.89
CA LYS A 57 -38.58 0.19 5.26
C LYS A 57 -39.31 -0.21 6.53
N SER A 58 -39.25 0.60 7.58
CA SER A 58 -40.04 0.48 8.81
C SER A 58 -40.98 1.66 8.95
N GLY A 59 -42.15 1.44 9.53
CA GLY A 59 -43.18 2.50 9.67
C GLY A 59 -44.00 2.75 8.41
N GLN A 60 -45.04 3.60 8.56
CA GLN A 60 -45.95 3.97 7.47
C GLN A 60 -46.06 5.50 7.33
N SER A 61 -46.41 5.95 6.13
CA SER A 61 -46.60 7.36 5.78
C SER A 61 -45.42 8.25 6.19
N ARG A 62 -45.67 9.36 6.90
CA ARG A 62 -44.61 10.29 7.34
C ARG A 62 -43.62 9.72 8.40
N ALA A 63 -44.01 8.65 9.09
CA ALA A 63 -43.14 7.94 10.04
C ALA A 63 -42.27 6.86 9.39
N ALA A 64 -42.29 6.71 8.07
CA ALA A 64 -41.48 5.74 7.36
C ALA A 64 -39.99 6.07 7.50
N ARG A 65 -39.20 5.05 7.93
CA ARG A 65 -37.73 5.11 7.98
C ARG A 65 -37.14 4.03 7.07
N TYR A 66 -36.08 4.40 6.38
CA TYR A 66 -35.35 3.52 5.48
C TYR A 66 -33.99 3.21 6.09
N THR A 67 -33.72 1.93 6.28
CA THR A 67 -32.46 1.45 6.87
C THR A 67 -31.74 0.55 5.88
N PHE A 68 -30.43 0.66 5.80
CA PHE A 68 -29.63 -0.18 4.92
C PHE A 68 -29.59 -1.63 5.44
N VAL A 69 -29.90 -2.61 4.56
CA VAL A 69 -29.78 -4.05 4.88
C VAL A 69 -28.39 -4.52 4.45
N GLY A 70 -27.44 -4.38 5.34
CA GLY A 70 -26.09 -4.91 5.13
C GLY A 70 -25.46 -5.06 6.49
N GLY A 71 -24.98 -6.27 6.83
CA GLY A 71 -24.10 -6.47 7.98
C GLY A 71 -22.99 -5.45 7.92
N ALA A 72 -22.56 -4.95 9.09
CA ALA A 72 -21.62 -3.84 9.33
C ALA A 72 -20.86 -3.42 8.07
N ALA A 73 -21.41 -2.48 7.34
CA ALA A 73 -20.72 -1.88 6.21
C ALA A 73 -19.42 -1.30 6.77
N ARG A 74 -18.29 -1.89 6.40
CA ARG A 74 -17.03 -1.17 6.44
C ARG A 74 -17.33 0.24 5.96
N PRO A 75 -16.87 1.29 6.64
CA PRO A 75 -16.97 2.61 6.09
C PRO A 75 -16.39 2.53 4.69
N ILE A 76 -17.25 2.55 3.68
CA ILE A 76 -16.85 2.98 2.35
C ILE A 76 -16.49 4.43 2.61
N LEU A 77 -15.20 4.70 2.76
CA LEU A 77 -14.68 6.04 2.65
C LEU A 77 -15.41 6.65 1.46
N PRO A 78 -16.05 7.81 1.61
CA PRO A 78 -16.67 8.50 0.49
C PRO A 78 -15.65 8.46 -0.64
N PRO A 79 -16.09 8.33 -1.93
CA PRO A 79 -15.15 8.51 -3.03
C PRO A 79 -14.41 9.79 -2.67
N ALA A 80 -13.11 9.66 -2.44
CA ALA A 80 -12.31 10.76 -1.94
C ALA A 80 -12.79 11.97 -2.72
N VAL A 81 -13.36 12.97 -2.01
CA VAL A 81 -13.45 14.29 -2.56
C VAL A 81 -12.08 14.44 -3.17
N GLN A 82 -12.00 14.60 -4.48
CA GLN A 82 -10.77 15.03 -5.12
C GLN A 82 -10.47 16.39 -4.50
N THR A 83 -10.00 16.37 -3.26
CA THR A 83 -9.16 17.43 -2.77
C THR A 83 -8.04 17.39 -3.78
N ASP A 84 -7.90 18.46 -4.57
CA ASP A 84 -6.75 18.62 -5.44
C ASP A 84 -5.53 18.22 -4.64
N LEU A 85 -5.03 17.01 -4.91
CA LEU A 85 -3.92 16.42 -4.16
C LEU A 85 -2.72 17.30 -4.47
N PHE A 86 -2.40 18.18 -3.53
CA PHE A 86 -1.38 19.18 -3.67
C PHE A 86 -0.11 18.68 -2.98
N VAL A 87 0.94 18.51 -3.74
CA VAL A 87 2.28 18.26 -3.18
C VAL A 87 2.75 19.56 -2.51
N PRO A 88 3.02 19.57 -1.20
CA PRO A 88 3.59 20.74 -0.54
C PRO A 88 4.94 21.08 -1.16
N VAL A 89 5.06 22.27 -1.73
CA VAL A 89 6.28 22.70 -2.41
C VAL A 89 7.05 23.73 -1.57
N SER A 90 8.37 23.57 -1.53
CA SER A 90 9.28 24.53 -0.91
C SER A 90 9.33 25.86 -1.67
N LYS A 91 9.87 26.90 -1.04
CA LYS A 91 10.07 28.20 -1.72
C LYS A 91 10.97 28.10 -2.98
N SER A 92 11.93 27.19 -2.98
CA SER A 92 12.79 26.91 -4.14
C SER A 92 11.97 26.26 -5.24
N SER A 93 11.20 25.24 -4.94
CA SER A 93 10.32 24.56 -5.88
C SER A 93 9.27 25.46 -6.51
N ALA A 94 8.70 26.40 -5.74
CA ALA A 94 7.78 27.39 -6.26
C ALA A 94 8.41 28.29 -7.35
N LYS A 95 9.71 28.60 -7.25
CA LYS A 95 10.43 29.35 -8.29
C LYS A 95 10.55 28.54 -9.59
N ILE A 96 10.78 27.23 -9.51
CA ILE A 96 10.79 26.33 -10.65
C ILE A 96 9.43 26.36 -11.35
N GLN A 97 8.35 26.23 -10.58
CA GLN A 97 6.99 26.26 -11.13
C GLN A 97 6.67 27.62 -11.82
N VAL A 98 7.13 28.74 -11.23
CA VAL A 98 6.98 30.05 -11.86
C VAL A 98 7.75 30.14 -13.18
N TYR A 99 8.97 29.63 -13.24
CA TYR A 99 9.77 29.59 -14.46
C TYR A 99 9.09 28.77 -15.56
N LEU A 100 8.55 27.60 -15.21
CA LEU A 100 7.92 26.66 -16.13
C LEU A 100 6.53 27.10 -16.63
N ARG A 101 5.94 28.17 -16.08
CA ARG A 101 4.74 28.82 -16.66
C ARG A 101 4.99 29.47 -18.02
N LYS A 102 6.27 29.77 -18.34
CA LYS A 102 6.63 30.25 -19.68
C LYS A 102 6.47 29.10 -20.68
N PRO A 103 5.97 29.38 -21.89
CA PRO A 103 5.92 28.36 -22.93
C PRO A 103 7.34 27.91 -23.32
N PRO A 104 7.52 26.67 -23.81
CA PRO A 104 8.84 26.11 -24.11
C PRO A 104 9.73 27.01 -24.97
N GLU A 105 9.12 27.69 -25.96
CA GLU A 105 9.81 28.57 -26.90
C GLU A 105 10.36 29.84 -26.22
N ALA A 106 9.81 30.24 -25.07
CA ALA A 106 10.28 31.39 -24.29
C ALA A 106 11.25 30.99 -23.17
N ARG A 107 11.57 29.71 -23.03
CA ARG A 107 12.53 29.19 -22.06
C ARG A 107 13.91 29.05 -22.73
N LYS A 108 14.98 29.14 -21.93
CA LYS A 108 16.35 29.06 -22.42
C LYS A 108 16.65 27.66 -22.97
N ILE A 109 17.18 27.58 -24.20
CA ILE A 109 17.72 26.32 -24.71
C ILE A 109 18.96 25.94 -23.90
N VAL A 110 18.96 24.72 -23.39
CA VAL A 110 20.05 24.18 -22.57
C VAL A 110 20.41 22.77 -23.03
N GLY A 111 21.66 22.39 -22.83
CA GLY A 111 22.15 21.04 -23.11
C GLY A 111 22.55 20.30 -21.85
N TYR A 112 22.98 19.07 -22.02
CA TYR A 112 23.51 18.26 -20.90
C TYR A 112 24.75 18.92 -20.32
N GLU A 113 24.74 19.18 -19.03
CA GLU A 113 25.85 19.77 -18.29
C GLU A 113 26.51 18.71 -17.41
N ARG A 114 27.65 18.18 -17.84
CA ARG A 114 28.38 17.11 -17.12
C ARG A 114 28.72 17.53 -15.68
N ALA A 115 28.95 18.82 -15.44
CA ALA A 115 29.26 19.35 -14.12
C ALA A 115 28.16 19.03 -13.07
N PHE A 116 26.91 18.85 -13.48
CA PHE A 116 25.83 18.45 -12.58
C PHE A 116 26.04 17.04 -12.01
N LEU A 117 26.61 16.12 -12.77
CA LEU A 117 27.03 14.80 -12.31
C LEU A 117 28.38 14.85 -11.59
N ASP A 118 29.39 15.49 -12.19
CA ASP A 118 30.76 15.58 -11.67
C ASP A 118 30.84 16.29 -10.32
N GLY A 119 29.94 17.26 -10.08
CA GLY A 119 29.85 18.01 -8.83
C GLY A 119 29.31 17.22 -7.64
N TYR A 120 28.65 16.09 -7.89
CA TYR A 120 28.11 15.28 -6.82
C TYR A 120 29.17 14.34 -6.22
N ARG A 121 29.48 14.52 -4.94
CA ARG A 121 30.44 13.71 -4.19
C ARG A 121 29.68 12.76 -3.25
N PRO A 122 29.67 11.42 -3.47
CA PRO A 122 28.97 10.48 -2.62
C PRO A 122 29.31 10.65 -1.14
N ASN A 123 28.31 10.69 -0.29
CA ASN A 123 28.42 10.81 1.18
C ASN A 123 29.02 12.14 1.70
N GLN A 124 29.41 13.06 0.83
CA GLN A 124 29.85 14.42 1.16
C GLN A 124 28.81 15.45 0.68
N ALA A 125 28.40 15.38 -0.59
CA ALA A 125 27.24 16.09 -1.09
C ALA A 125 25.96 15.35 -0.73
N SER A 126 24.86 16.08 -0.60
CA SER A 126 23.55 15.47 -0.31
C SER A 126 22.41 16.36 -0.85
N TYR A 127 21.46 15.73 -1.51
CA TYR A 127 20.20 16.36 -1.92
C TYR A 127 19.22 16.46 -0.74
N LEU A 128 19.21 15.44 0.13
CA LEU A 128 18.38 15.39 1.33
C LEU A 128 19.15 15.91 2.54
N SER A 129 18.50 16.70 3.36
CA SER A 129 19.03 17.10 4.67
C SER A 129 19.08 15.90 5.63
N LYS A 130 19.85 16.03 6.71
CA LYS A 130 19.91 15.00 7.77
C LYS A 130 18.54 14.74 8.40
N ALA A 131 17.73 15.78 8.57
CA ALA A 131 16.38 15.67 9.15
C ALA A 131 15.42 14.92 8.19
N GLU A 132 15.45 15.23 6.89
CA GLU A 132 14.66 14.52 5.88
C GLU A 132 15.03 13.04 5.82
N LYS A 133 16.32 12.69 5.81
CA LYS A 133 16.77 11.29 5.84
C LYS A 133 16.29 10.55 7.09
N ALA A 134 16.41 11.16 8.26
CA ALA A 134 15.95 10.57 9.51
C ALA A 134 14.43 10.33 9.51
N HIS A 135 13.66 11.30 9.03
CA HIS A 135 12.22 11.19 8.88
C HIS A 135 11.81 10.04 7.93
N LEU A 136 12.40 10.00 6.72
CA LEU A 136 12.12 8.94 5.75
C LEU A 136 12.50 7.56 6.28
N ALA A 137 13.64 7.47 7.00
CA ALA A 137 14.07 6.24 7.63
C ALA A 137 13.10 5.77 8.71
N ASP A 138 12.53 6.69 9.48
CA ASP A 138 11.57 6.35 10.54
C ASP A 138 10.27 5.79 10.01
N ILE A 139 9.66 6.48 9.05
CA ILE A 139 8.40 6.04 8.43
C ILE A 139 8.53 4.81 7.53
N GLY A 140 9.72 4.57 6.97
CA GLY A 140 10.00 3.47 6.05
C GLY A 140 10.39 2.15 6.69
N LYS A 141 10.64 2.12 8.02
CA LYS A 141 11.08 0.93 8.74
C LYS A 141 9.99 -0.16 8.76
N PRO A 142 10.37 -1.43 8.58
CA PRO A 142 9.47 -2.54 8.87
C PRO A 142 9.23 -2.66 10.39
N SER A 143 8.07 -3.23 10.77
CA SER A 143 7.72 -3.44 12.20
C SER A 143 8.66 -4.44 12.90
N ILE A 144 9.29 -5.33 12.16
CA ILE A 144 10.19 -6.36 12.66
C ILE A 144 11.61 -6.02 12.23
N ALA A 145 12.51 -5.89 13.20
CA ALA A 145 13.93 -5.67 12.95
C ALA A 145 14.61 -6.94 12.36
N ALA A 146 15.64 -6.74 11.52
CA ALA A 146 16.50 -7.77 10.98
C ALA A 146 15.81 -8.84 10.12
N GLN A 147 15.21 -8.44 9.01
CA GLN A 147 14.74 -9.34 7.95
C GLN A 147 15.68 -9.28 6.73
N ASN A 148 15.69 -10.34 5.92
CA ASN A 148 16.45 -10.41 4.68
C ASN A 148 15.97 -9.35 3.66
N ALA A 149 16.85 -8.98 2.72
CA ALA A 149 16.53 -8.07 1.62
C ALA A 149 15.24 -8.48 0.91
N GLY A 150 14.41 -7.49 0.58
CA GLY A 150 13.16 -7.73 -0.14
C GLY A 150 12.01 -8.36 0.65
N THR A 151 12.19 -8.74 1.91
CA THR A 151 11.11 -9.38 2.70
C THR A 151 9.89 -8.47 2.82
N TYR A 152 10.09 -7.19 3.10
CA TYR A 152 9.00 -6.23 3.14
C TYR A 152 8.25 -6.15 1.81
N ALA A 153 8.99 -5.99 0.70
CA ALA A 153 8.38 -5.91 -0.63
C ALA A 153 7.68 -7.22 -1.02
N LYS A 154 8.22 -8.39 -0.65
CA LYS A 154 7.57 -9.70 -0.85
C LYS A 154 6.24 -9.81 -0.10
N ASN A 155 6.17 -9.31 1.13
CA ASN A 155 4.97 -9.36 1.96
C ASN A 155 3.81 -8.52 1.39
N ILE A 156 4.12 -7.45 0.67
CA ILE A 156 3.11 -6.58 0.05
C ILE A 156 3.06 -6.73 -1.48
N LEU A 157 3.71 -7.75 -2.06
CA LEU A 157 3.98 -7.83 -3.50
C LEU A 157 2.72 -7.69 -4.35
N SER A 158 1.65 -8.40 -4.03
CA SER A 158 0.40 -8.32 -4.79
C SER A 158 -0.16 -6.90 -4.87
N ARG A 159 -0.05 -6.15 -3.79
CA ARG A 159 -0.48 -4.75 -3.75
C ARG A 159 0.52 -3.83 -4.46
N LEU A 160 1.82 -4.06 -4.25
CA LEU A 160 2.90 -3.28 -4.89
C LEU A 160 2.84 -3.40 -6.42
N LEU A 161 2.59 -4.61 -6.95
CA LEU A 161 2.44 -4.85 -8.38
C LEU A 161 1.34 -3.97 -8.99
N ILE A 162 0.21 -3.84 -8.31
CA ILE A 162 -0.91 -3.02 -8.78
C ILE A 162 -0.57 -1.52 -8.64
N ASP A 163 -0.20 -1.09 -7.44
CA ASP A 163 -0.02 0.33 -7.13
C ASP A 163 1.12 0.97 -7.92
N LEU A 164 2.30 0.33 -7.96
CA LEU A 164 3.46 0.88 -8.66
C LEU A 164 3.28 0.82 -10.18
N SER A 165 2.72 -0.27 -10.72
CA SER A 165 2.44 -0.37 -12.16
C SER A 165 1.43 0.69 -12.58
N TRP A 166 0.35 0.87 -11.85
CA TRP A 166 -0.66 1.87 -12.16
C TRP A 166 -0.13 3.30 -12.04
N ASN A 167 0.46 3.66 -10.89
CA ASN A 167 0.91 5.03 -10.65
C ASN A 167 2.03 5.43 -11.60
N SER A 168 3.04 4.55 -11.82
CA SER A 168 4.13 4.84 -12.73
C SER A 168 3.67 4.97 -14.19
N SER A 169 2.73 4.12 -14.64
CA SER A 169 2.14 4.23 -15.98
C SER A 169 1.29 5.48 -16.15
N ARG A 170 0.49 5.84 -15.12
CA ARG A 170 -0.34 7.04 -15.12
C ARG A 170 0.49 8.33 -15.26
N LEU A 171 1.68 8.38 -14.66
CA LEU A 171 2.61 9.50 -14.82
C LEU A 171 3.09 9.66 -16.26
N GLU A 172 3.09 8.62 -17.07
CA GLU A 172 3.38 8.68 -18.51
C GLU A 172 2.14 8.94 -19.37
N GLY A 173 0.97 8.99 -18.78
CA GLY A 173 -0.29 9.28 -19.47
C GLY A 173 -1.17 8.06 -19.76
N ASN A 174 -0.83 6.90 -19.21
CA ASN A 174 -1.70 5.72 -19.29
C ASN A 174 -3.07 6.03 -18.68
N THR A 175 -4.12 5.58 -19.34
CA THR A 175 -5.52 5.91 -19.02
C THR A 175 -6.28 4.77 -18.31
N TYR A 176 -5.61 3.65 -18.01
CA TYR A 176 -6.18 2.57 -17.23
C TYR A 176 -6.59 3.07 -15.84
N SER A 177 -7.75 2.63 -15.37
CA SER A 177 -8.14 2.83 -13.97
C SER A 177 -7.36 1.87 -13.05
N LEU A 178 -7.39 2.14 -11.75
CA LEU A 178 -6.80 1.22 -10.76
C LEU A 178 -7.48 -0.17 -10.82
N LEU A 179 -8.80 -0.21 -11.06
CA LEU A 179 -9.54 -1.47 -11.16
C LEU A 179 -9.17 -2.25 -12.42
N ASP A 180 -9.05 -1.57 -13.58
CA ASP A 180 -8.63 -2.20 -14.83
C ASP A 180 -7.19 -2.73 -14.72
N THR A 181 -6.31 -1.94 -14.09
CA THR A 181 -4.93 -2.38 -13.81
C THR A 181 -4.92 -3.63 -12.93
N LYS A 182 -5.77 -3.69 -11.90
CA LYS A 182 -5.88 -4.86 -11.04
C LYS A 182 -6.33 -6.09 -11.83
N ARG A 183 -7.37 -5.97 -12.66
CA ARG A 183 -7.84 -7.06 -13.51
C ARG A 183 -6.78 -7.56 -14.49
N LEU A 184 -6.05 -6.63 -15.10
CA LEU A 184 -4.97 -6.96 -16.02
C LEU A 184 -3.81 -7.67 -15.30
N VAL A 185 -3.39 -7.19 -14.13
CA VAL A 185 -2.27 -7.75 -13.37
C VAL A 185 -2.61 -9.13 -12.77
N GLU A 186 -3.83 -9.30 -12.23
CA GLU A 186 -4.24 -10.53 -11.54
C GLU A 186 -4.80 -11.60 -12.49
N PHE A 187 -5.56 -11.21 -13.51
CA PHE A 187 -6.30 -12.14 -14.37
C PHE A 187 -5.89 -12.09 -15.84
N GLY A 188 -5.04 -11.15 -16.26
CA GLY A 188 -4.67 -10.95 -17.66
C GLY A 188 -5.78 -10.35 -18.53
N GLU A 189 -6.80 -9.75 -17.92
CA GLU A 189 -7.94 -9.16 -18.63
C GLU A 189 -7.62 -7.74 -19.10
N GLU A 190 -7.56 -7.51 -20.42
CA GLU A 190 -7.39 -6.19 -21.01
C GLU A 190 -8.69 -5.38 -20.84
N ALA A 191 -8.56 -4.07 -20.60
CA ALA A 191 -9.71 -3.18 -20.50
C ALA A 191 -10.26 -2.85 -21.88
N GLU A 192 -11.60 -2.98 -22.04
CA GLU A 192 -12.28 -2.69 -23.29
C GLU A 192 -12.12 -1.22 -23.71
N GLY A 193 -11.80 -0.99 -24.98
CA GLY A 193 -11.62 0.34 -25.55
C GLY A 193 -10.33 1.07 -25.18
N LYS A 194 -9.36 0.39 -24.56
CA LYS A 194 -8.02 0.91 -24.27
C LYS A 194 -6.99 0.46 -25.28
N ASP A 195 -5.93 1.25 -25.42
CA ASP A 195 -4.81 0.91 -26.31
C ASP A 195 -4.03 -0.29 -25.73
N ARG A 196 -3.69 -1.26 -26.57
CA ARG A 196 -2.85 -2.40 -26.20
C ARG A 196 -1.47 -2.01 -25.69
N ARG A 197 -0.92 -0.88 -26.17
CA ARG A 197 0.34 -0.32 -25.66
C ARG A 197 0.22 0.08 -24.18
N GLU A 198 -0.94 0.54 -23.75
CA GLU A 198 -1.20 0.87 -22.35
C GLU A 198 -1.22 -0.39 -21.47
N ALA A 199 -1.85 -1.47 -21.95
CA ALA A 199 -1.83 -2.77 -21.27
C ALA A 199 -0.39 -3.31 -21.19
N GLN A 200 0.35 -3.30 -22.31
CA GLN A 200 1.74 -3.74 -22.36
C GLN A 200 2.61 -2.96 -21.37
N MET A 201 2.44 -1.63 -21.29
CA MET A 201 3.16 -0.81 -20.32
C MET A 201 2.94 -1.27 -18.88
N ILE A 202 1.72 -1.63 -18.48
CA ILE A 202 1.39 -2.11 -17.14
C ILE A 202 2.02 -3.49 -16.89
N LEU A 203 1.93 -4.40 -17.85
CA LEU A 203 2.53 -5.75 -17.74
C LEU A 203 4.06 -5.68 -17.66
N ASN A 204 4.69 -4.78 -18.39
CA ASN A 204 6.11 -4.51 -18.32
C ASN A 204 6.53 -4.01 -16.93
N HIS A 205 5.75 -3.12 -16.32
CA HIS A 205 6.00 -2.70 -14.94
C HIS A 205 5.88 -3.88 -13.97
N LYS A 206 4.86 -4.74 -14.14
CA LYS A 206 4.71 -5.95 -13.33
C LYS A 206 5.97 -6.81 -13.39
N ALA A 207 6.45 -7.15 -14.59
CA ALA A 207 7.65 -7.97 -14.78
C ALA A 207 8.90 -7.32 -14.16
N ALA A 208 9.06 -6.01 -14.32
CA ALA A 208 10.19 -5.27 -13.76
C ALA A 208 10.15 -5.21 -12.21
N ILE A 209 8.97 -5.08 -11.61
CA ILE A 209 8.80 -5.11 -10.14
C ILE A 209 9.08 -6.51 -9.60
N GLU A 210 8.57 -7.55 -10.26
CA GLU A 210 8.84 -8.95 -9.90
C GLU A 210 10.35 -9.24 -9.94
N PHE A 211 11.04 -8.78 -10.99
CA PHE A 211 12.50 -8.90 -11.10
C PHE A 211 13.22 -8.26 -9.90
N LEU A 212 12.86 -7.02 -9.53
CA LEU A 212 13.48 -6.32 -8.40
C LEU A 212 13.26 -7.06 -7.07
N VAL A 213 12.05 -7.58 -6.86
CA VAL A 213 11.69 -8.22 -5.57
C VAL A 213 12.26 -9.64 -5.47
N GLN A 214 12.26 -10.39 -6.56
CA GLN A 214 12.80 -11.77 -6.60
C GLN A 214 14.32 -11.78 -6.50
N SER A 215 14.99 -10.80 -7.12
CA SER A 215 16.45 -10.68 -7.14
C SER A 215 16.98 -9.68 -6.10
N ALA A 216 16.27 -9.47 -4.99
CA ALA A 216 16.56 -8.45 -3.99
C ALA A 216 18.01 -8.46 -3.45
N ASP A 217 18.62 -9.63 -3.35
CA ASP A 217 20.02 -9.80 -2.91
C ASP A 217 21.03 -9.39 -3.99
N ASP A 218 20.71 -9.59 -5.27
CA ASP A 218 21.63 -9.44 -6.41
C ASP A 218 21.54 -8.10 -7.13
N ILE A 219 20.39 -7.41 -7.03
CA ILE A 219 20.19 -6.11 -7.70
C ILE A 219 21.12 -5.04 -7.15
N GLY A 220 21.46 -4.06 -8.00
CA GLY A 220 22.32 -2.92 -7.62
C GLY A 220 22.40 -1.89 -8.73
N PHE A 221 23.06 -0.78 -8.48
CA PHE A 221 23.36 0.20 -9.52
C PHE A 221 24.58 -0.25 -10.32
N ASN A 222 24.33 -1.06 -11.34
CA ASN A 222 25.36 -1.65 -12.21
C ASN A 222 24.80 -1.89 -13.61
N ARG A 223 25.70 -2.26 -14.54
CA ARG A 223 25.35 -2.53 -15.95
C ARG A 223 24.50 -3.79 -16.16
N LEU A 224 24.30 -4.61 -15.14
CA LEU A 224 23.37 -5.75 -15.21
C LEU A 224 21.96 -5.31 -14.84
N THR A 225 21.78 -4.72 -13.67
CA THR A 225 20.44 -4.41 -13.14
C THR A 225 19.71 -3.32 -13.93
N VAL A 226 20.36 -2.16 -14.18
CA VAL A 226 19.67 -1.02 -14.77
C VAL A 226 19.30 -1.24 -16.25
N PRO A 227 20.17 -1.81 -17.11
CA PRO A 227 19.79 -2.20 -18.47
C PRO A 227 18.70 -3.28 -18.51
N ASN A 228 18.72 -4.28 -17.61
CA ASN A 228 17.64 -5.29 -17.56
C ASN A 228 16.30 -4.67 -17.11
N LEU A 229 16.31 -3.69 -16.20
CA LEU A 229 15.09 -2.93 -15.89
C LEU A 229 14.57 -2.18 -17.14
N HIS A 230 15.46 -1.58 -17.91
CA HIS A 230 15.06 -0.94 -19.15
C HIS A 230 14.49 -1.95 -20.15
N ALA A 231 15.15 -3.10 -20.34
CA ALA A 231 14.68 -4.15 -21.25
C ALA A 231 13.27 -4.62 -20.89
N LEU A 232 13.01 -4.90 -19.60
CA LEU A 232 11.69 -5.31 -19.12
C LEU A 232 10.62 -4.22 -19.32
N LEU A 233 10.95 -2.96 -19.02
CA LEU A 233 10.01 -1.85 -19.15
C LEU A 233 9.73 -1.42 -20.58
N ALA A 234 10.65 -1.71 -21.50
CA ALA A 234 10.60 -1.32 -22.91
C ALA A 234 10.07 -2.44 -23.82
N ASP A 235 9.89 -3.64 -23.30
CA ASP A 235 9.50 -4.82 -24.08
C ASP A 235 8.23 -4.56 -24.91
N GLY A 236 8.31 -4.77 -26.24
CA GLY A 236 7.19 -4.54 -27.16
C GLY A 236 6.72 -3.08 -27.29
N LEU A 237 7.44 -2.09 -26.74
CA LEU A 237 7.05 -0.68 -26.76
C LEU A 237 7.96 0.20 -27.62
N LEU A 238 9.18 -0.24 -27.96
CA LEU A 238 10.12 0.49 -28.82
C LEU A 238 9.98 0.04 -30.28
N GLU A 239 10.29 0.96 -31.21
CA GLU A 239 10.24 0.67 -32.64
C GLU A 239 11.37 -0.28 -33.06
N ASP A 240 12.59 -0.07 -32.55
CA ASP A 240 13.73 -0.97 -32.75
C ASP A 240 13.68 -2.10 -31.69
N PRO A 241 13.45 -3.37 -32.11
CA PRO A 241 13.38 -4.49 -31.20
C PRO A 241 14.70 -4.81 -30.49
N ASP A 242 15.82 -4.29 -31.00
CA ASP A 242 17.14 -4.47 -30.42
C ASP A 242 17.52 -3.38 -29.40
N SER A 243 16.73 -2.31 -29.26
CA SER A 243 16.98 -1.20 -28.33
C SER A 243 16.76 -1.55 -26.85
N PRO A 244 15.84 -2.47 -26.45
CA PRO A 244 15.66 -2.80 -25.05
C PRO A 244 16.94 -3.28 -24.36
N GLY A 245 17.34 -2.61 -23.29
CA GLY A 245 18.56 -2.93 -22.52
C GLY A 245 19.86 -2.33 -23.07
N ARG A 246 19.83 -1.67 -24.21
CA ARG A 246 21.00 -1.00 -24.82
C ARG A 246 21.04 0.50 -24.55
N LEU A 247 22.24 1.04 -24.38
CA LEU A 247 22.44 2.49 -24.43
C LEU A 247 22.21 2.98 -25.85
N ARG A 248 21.57 4.14 -25.97
CA ARG A 248 21.21 4.71 -27.26
C ARG A 248 22.42 5.21 -28.05
N THR A 249 22.29 5.12 -29.33
CA THR A 249 23.23 5.70 -30.30
C THR A 249 22.59 6.82 -31.13
N ILE A 250 21.30 7.10 -30.89
CA ILE A 250 20.52 8.11 -31.61
C ILE A 250 20.32 9.36 -30.75
N LEU A 251 20.00 10.47 -31.39
CA LEU A 251 19.57 11.68 -30.70
C LEU A 251 18.15 11.52 -30.18
N VAL A 252 17.90 11.97 -28.97
CA VAL A 252 16.56 12.03 -28.36
C VAL A 252 16.26 13.42 -27.86
N GLY A 253 14.98 13.78 -27.77
CA GLY A 253 14.50 15.04 -27.20
C GLY A 253 13.56 14.81 -26.05
N ILE A 254 13.20 15.85 -25.31
CA ILE A 254 12.21 15.85 -24.26
C ILE A 254 11.02 16.67 -24.73
N ASP A 255 9.86 16.03 -24.81
CA ASP A 255 8.64 16.72 -25.19
C ASP A 255 8.32 17.86 -24.22
N GLY A 256 7.97 19.03 -24.76
CA GLY A 256 7.66 20.22 -23.98
C GLY A 256 8.85 20.85 -23.27
N SER A 257 10.12 20.52 -23.64
CA SER A 257 11.33 21.10 -23.06
C SER A 257 12.37 21.52 -24.12
N PRO A 258 13.01 22.67 -23.93
CA PRO A 258 14.16 23.09 -24.76
C PRO A 258 15.49 22.43 -24.33
N TYR A 259 15.45 21.37 -23.53
CA TYR A 259 16.61 20.62 -23.08
C TYR A 259 17.08 19.61 -24.13
N HIS A 260 18.36 19.58 -24.40
CA HIS A 260 19.02 18.64 -25.32
C HIS A 260 19.93 17.68 -24.55
N PRO A 261 19.54 16.38 -24.42
CA PRO A 261 20.42 15.35 -23.86
C PRO A 261 21.72 15.18 -24.65
N PRO A 262 22.78 14.57 -24.07
CA PRO A 262 24.05 14.38 -24.80
C PRO A 262 23.84 13.52 -26.03
N GLY A 263 24.48 13.91 -27.17
CA GLY A 263 24.29 13.22 -28.45
C GLY A 263 25.41 12.25 -28.83
N VAL A 264 26.54 12.26 -28.10
CA VAL A 264 27.71 11.43 -28.39
C VAL A 264 27.65 10.13 -27.65
N PRO A 265 27.59 8.95 -28.31
CA PRO A 265 27.42 7.64 -27.63
C PRO A 265 28.50 7.34 -26.58
N GLN A 266 29.76 7.68 -26.86
CA GLN A 266 30.87 7.50 -25.93
C GLN A 266 30.69 8.32 -24.65
N LEU A 267 30.22 9.57 -24.78
CA LEU A 267 29.92 10.42 -23.63
C LEU A 267 28.74 9.88 -22.81
N ILE A 268 27.73 9.35 -23.50
CA ILE A 268 26.58 8.70 -22.82
C ILE A 268 27.05 7.52 -22.00
N GLU A 269 27.89 6.67 -22.60
CA GLU A 269 28.46 5.50 -21.91
C GLU A 269 29.32 5.86 -20.71
N GLU A 270 30.24 6.83 -20.86
CA GLU A 270 31.06 7.36 -19.77
C GLU A 270 30.20 7.90 -18.61
N CYS A 271 29.23 8.77 -18.92
CA CYS A 271 28.36 9.39 -17.92
C CYS A 271 27.45 8.36 -17.25
N PHE A 272 27.01 7.34 -18.00
CA PHE A 272 26.19 6.25 -17.45
C PHE A 272 26.98 5.43 -16.45
N ASP A 273 28.22 5.03 -16.76
CA ASP A 273 29.10 4.30 -15.83
C ASP A 273 29.45 5.12 -14.60
N GLN A 274 29.74 6.40 -14.79
CA GLN A 274 30.02 7.31 -13.68
C GLN A 274 28.78 7.46 -12.78
N MET A 275 27.59 7.63 -13.36
CA MET A 275 26.35 7.73 -12.62
C MET A 275 26.07 6.46 -11.81
N LEU A 276 26.23 5.27 -12.41
CA LEU A 276 26.05 3.99 -11.71
C LEU A 276 27.06 3.82 -10.57
N THR A 277 28.32 4.13 -10.81
CA THR A 277 29.40 4.06 -9.80
C THR A 277 29.11 5.04 -8.64
N THR A 278 28.71 6.27 -8.96
CA THR A 278 28.34 7.28 -7.98
C THR A 278 27.14 6.82 -7.16
N ALA A 279 26.08 6.34 -7.83
CA ALA A 279 24.90 5.79 -7.15
C ALA A 279 25.25 4.63 -6.22
N ALA A 280 26.07 3.69 -6.67
CA ALA A 280 26.50 2.55 -5.84
C ALA A 280 27.31 2.96 -4.59
N ALA A 281 28.08 4.06 -4.69
CA ALA A 281 28.89 4.57 -3.58
C ALA A 281 28.08 5.36 -2.53
N ILE A 282 26.86 5.80 -2.82
CA ILE A 282 25.97 6.48 -1.87
C ILE A 282 25.51 5.46 -0.83
N THR A 283 25.73 5.76 0.47
CA THR A 283 25.41 4.83 1.57
C THR A 283 23.97 4.96 2.08
N ASP A 284 23.40 6.16 2.02
CA ASP A 284 22.02 6.41 2.45
C ASP A 284 21.03 5.97 1.37
N PRO A 285 20.06 5.09 1.67
CA PRO A 285 19.16 4.53 0.64
C PRO A 285 18.20 5.56 0.02
N PHE A 286 17.79 6.59 0.76
CA PHE A 286 16.89 7.62 0.25
C PHE A 286 17.63 8.60 -0.64
N GLU A 287 18.84 8.97 -0.25
CA GLU A 287 19.73 9.77 -1.08
C GLU A 287 20.07 9.07 -2.39
N GLN A 288 20.35 7.76 -2.30
CA GLN A 288 20.65 6.90 -3.45
C GLN A 288 19.46 6.83 -4.41
N ALA A 289 18.25 6.68 -3.89
CA ALA A 289 17.00 6.66 -4.66
C ALA A 289 16.76 8.01 -5.37
N LEU A 290 16.85 9.11 -4.66
CA LEU A 290 16.63 10.45 -5.20
C LEU A 290 17.71 10.83 -6.23
N PHE A 291 18.98 10.46 -5.99
CA PHE A 291 20.07 10.68 -6.93
C PHE A 291 19.77 10.04 -8.29
N VAL A 292 19.37 8.78 -8.31
CA VAL A 292 19.06 8.07 -9.56
C VAL A 292 17.79 8.61 -10.21
N MET A 293 16.79 9.02 -9.44
CA MET A 293 15.58 9.66 -9.96
C MET A 293 15.88 10.98 -10.68
N ALA A 294 16.92 11.70 -10.30
CA ALA A 294 17.33 12.94 -10.94
C ALA A 294 18.31 12.69 -12.11
N GLN A 295 19.38 11.96 -11.88
CA GLN A 295 20.51 11.85 -12.81
C GLN A 295 20.23 10.95 -14.01
N LEU A 296 19.53 9.81 -13.82
CA LEU A 296 19.27 8.88 -14.94
C LEU A 296 18.39 9.53 -16.03
N PRO A 297 17.23 10.12 -15.72
CA PRO A 297 16.43 10.79 -16.75
C PRO A 297 17.06 12.09 -17.23
N TYR A 298 17.95 12.75 -16.48
CA TYR A 298 18.72 13.89 -16.99
C TYR A 298 19.71 13.44 -18.06
N LEU A 299 20.41 12.32 -17.89
CA LEU A 299 21.32 11.77 -18.88
C LEU A 299 20.59 11.23 -20.13
N GLN A 300 19.35 10.70 -19.98
CA GLN A 300 18.63 10.00 -21.05
C GLN A 300 19.49 8.91 -21.73
N PRO A 301 19.96 7.89 -20.98
CA PRO A 301 20.90 6.91 -21.57
C PRO A 301 20.25 5.95 -22.56
N PHE A 302 18.92 5.83 -22.59
CA PHE A 302 18.15 4.92 -23.45
C PHE A 302 17.31 5.70 -24.46
N ASP A 303 16.87 5.03 -25.53
CA ASP A 303 16.07 5.62 -26.60
C ASP A 303 14.76 6.23 -26.07
N ASP A 304 14.09 5.55 -25.14
CA ASP A 304 12.92 6.01 -24.39
C ASP A 304 12.91 5.34 -23.00
N VAL A 305 11.81 5.42 -22.28
CA VAL A 305 11.55 4.73 -20.99
C VAL A 305 12.39 5.22 -19.81
N ASN A 306 13.27 6.20 -20.01
CA ASN A 306 14.24 6.68 -19.00
C ASN A 306 13.58 7.08 -17.65
N LYS A 307 12.45 7.78 -17.67
CA LYS A 307 11.71 8.16 -16.45
C LYS A 307 11.13 6.95 -15.72
N ARG A 308 10.62 5.96 -16.47
CA ARG A 308 10.08 4.72 -15.90
C ARG A 308 11.19 3.91 -15.23
N VAL A 309 12.33 3.76 -15.90
CA VAL A 309 13.53 3.11 -15.35
C VAL A 309 13.97 3.79 -14.05
N SER A 310 14.06 5.13 -14.03
CA SER A 310 14.52 5.87 -12.86
C SER A 310 13.59 5.66 -11.64
N ARG A 311 12.26 5.64 -11.86
CA ARG A 311 11.28 5.40 -10.79
C ARG A 311 11.38 3.98 -10.21
N LEU A 312 11.60 2.98 -11.05
CA LEU A 312 11.77 1.61 -10.58
C LEU A 312 13.15 1.42 -9.94
N ALA A 313 14.21 1.95 -10.55
CA ALA A 313 15.57 1.89 -10.01
C ALA A 313 15.70 2.57 -8.64
N ALA A 314 14.90 3.60 -8.35
CA ALA A 314 14.81 4.22 -7.03
C ALA A 314 14.40 3.23 -5.92
N ASN A 315 13.72 2.14 -6.26
CA ASN A 315 13.35 1.09 -5.33
C ASN A 315 14.48 0.10 -5.01
N ILE A 316 15.56 0.06 -5.79
CA ILE A 316 16.69 -0.84 -5.55
C ILE A 316 17.23 -0.71 -4.12
N PRO A 317 17.64 0.48 -3.62
CA PRO A 317 18.17 0.63 -2.28
C PRO A 317 17.11 0.38 -1.19
N LEU A 318 15.85 0.71 -1.46
CA LEU A 318 14.75 0.51 -0.52
C LEU A 318 14.49 -1.00 -0.31
N ILE A 319 14.42 -1.76 -1.39
CA ILE A 319 14.24 -3.22 -1.36
C ILE A 319 15.44 -3.90 -0.70
N LYS A 320 16.67 -3.54 -1.06
CA LYS A 320 17.90 -4.11 -0.46
C LYS A 320 18.00 -3.85 1.04
N ARG A 321 17.57 -2.68 1.51
CA ARG A 321 17.57 -2.30 2.93
C ARG A 321 16.30 -2.71 3.66
N ASN A 322 15.42 -3.47 3.00
CA ASN A 322 14.14 -3.91 3.54
C ASN A 322 13.27 -2.75 4.05
N LEU A 323 13.27 -1.63 3.32
CA LEU A 323 12.47 -0.45 3.59
C LEU A 323 11.17 -0.48 2.78
N CYS A 324 10.22 0.37 3.14
CA CYS A 324 9.00 0.56 2.38
C CYS A 324 9.31 0.95 0.92
N PRO A 325 8.76 0.25 -0.09
CA PRO A 325 8.91 0.65 -1.48
C PRO A 325 8.20 1.97 -1.80
N LEU A 326 8.76 2.72 -2.76
CA LEU A 326 8.18 3.94 -3.31
C LEU A 326 7.26 3.60 -4.48
N SER A 327 5.97 3.90 -4.39
CA SER A 327 4.97 3.55 -5.42
C SER A 327 4.24 4.75 -6.04
N PHE A 328 4.69 5.97 -5.77
CA PHE A 328 4.17 7.21 -6.38
C PHE A 328 2.64 7.40 -6.21
N ILE A 329 2.09 6.86 -5.11
CA ILE A 329 0.67 6.98 -4.79
C ILE A 329 0.27 8.46 -4.77
N ASP A 330 -0.83 8.75 -5.48
CA ASP A 330 -1.45 10.08 -5.55
C ASP A 330 -0.58 11.20 -6.15
N VAL A 331 0.64 10.95 -6.64
CA VAL A 331 1.48 11.98 -7.25
C VAL A 331 0.79 12.57 -8.49
N PRO A 332 0.51 13.89 -8.53
CA PRO A 332 -0.09 14.50 -9.71
C PRO A 332 0.88 14.47 -10.89
N LYS A 333 0.40 14.06 -12.08
CA LYS A 333 1.21 13.98 -13.30
C LYS A 333 1.87 15.32 -13.62
N GLU A 334 1.12 16.40 -13.55
CA GLU A 334 1.60 17.74 -13.84
C GLU A 334 2.77 18.14 -12.92
N THR A 335 2.64 17.91 -11.60
CA THR A 335 3.68 18.22 -10.63
C THR A 335 4.93 17.40 -10.86
N TYR A 336 4.79 16.09 -11.16
CA TYR A 336 5.93 15.24 -11.52
C TYR A 336 6.63 15.72 -12.81
N THR A 337 5.86 16.07 -13.84
CA THR A 337 6.40 16.62 -15.09
C THR A 337 7.18 17.90 -14.84
N GLN A 338 6.62 18.85 -14.07
CA GLN A 338 7.31 20.09 -13.69
C GLN A 338 8.59 19.81 -12.89
N ALA A 339 8.56 18.81 -11.99
CA ALA A 339 9.74 18.41 -11.23
C ALA A 339 10.87 17.91 -12.14
N MET A 340 10.54 17.10 -13.14
CA MET A 340 11.52 16.64 -14.13
C MET A 340 12.04 17.76 -15.02
N LEU A 341 11.16 18.69 -15.45
CA LEU A 341 11.58 19.87 -16.21
C LEU A 341 12.51 20.77 -15.40
N GLY A 342 12.32 20.90 -14.10
CA GLY A 342 13.25 21.60 -13.21
C GLY A 342 14.65 21.01 -13.21
N VAL A 343 14.75 19.67 -13.22
CA VAL A 343 16.03 18.97 -13.35
C VAL A 343 16.65 19.20 -14.73
N TYR A 344 15.85 19.05 -15.79
CA TYR A 344 16.35 19.15 -17.18
C TYR A 344 16.83 20.56 -17.55
N GLU A 345 16.08 21.57 -17.18
CA GLU A 345 16.31 22.93 -17.67
C GLU A 345 17.13 23.82 -16.72
N LEU A 346 17.11 23.48 -15.42
CA LEU A 346 17.71 24.33 -14.39
C LEU A 346 18.78 23.61 -13.56
N ASN A 347 18.98 22.30 -13.73
CA ASN A 347 19.79 21.45 -12.85
C ASN A 347 19.37 21.61 -11.37
N ASP A 348 18.08 21.91 -11.13
CA ASP A 348 17.52 22.15 -9.80
C ASP A 348 16.65 20.96 -9.37
N ILE A 349 17.11 20.30 -8.32
CA ILE A 349 16.44 19.10 -7.78
C ILE A 349 15.36 19.44 -6.73
N SER A 350 15.13 20.71 -6.40
CA SER A 350 14.25 21.07 -5.30
C SER A 350 12.85 20.51 -5.43
N LEU A 351 12.23 20.62 -6.62
CA LEU A 351 10.86 20.16 -6.84
C LEU A 351 10.75 18.64 -6.90
N ILE A 352 11.72 17.95 -7.55
CA ILE A 352 11.72 16.47 -7.54
C ILE A 352 11.99 15.91 -6.16
N LYS A 353 12.74 16.61 -5.30
CA LYS A 353 12.94 16.28 -3.90
C LYS A 353 11.62 16.39 -3.11
N ASP A 354 10.89 17.49 -3.25
CA ASP A 354 9.60 17.66 -2.57
C ASP A 354 8.60 16.58 -2.99
N VAL A 355 8.55 16.25 -4.29
CA VAL A 355 7.73 15.15 -4.84
C VAL A 355 8.16 13.79 -4.29
N PHE A 356 9.48 13.54 -4.19
CA PHE A 356 10.02 12.30 -3.66
C PHE A 356 9.64 12.08 -2.19
N ILE A 357 9.84 13.08 -1.34
CA ILE A 357 9.51 13.00 0.08
C ILE A 357 8.01 12.73 0.26
N TRP A 358 7.17 13.55 -0.38
CA TRP A 358 5.73 13.41 -0.30
C TRP A 358 5.22 12.05 -0.83
N ALA A 359 5.75 11.58 -1.96
CA ALA A 359 5.39 10.28 -2.53
C ALA A 359 5.81 9.12 -1.63
N TYR A 360 6.95 9.24 -0.95
CA TYR A 360 7.42 8.23 -0.01
C TYR A 360 6.54 8.18 1.25
N GLU A 361 6.18 9.33 1.82
CA GLU A 361 5.24 9.43 2.96
C GLU A 361 3.90 8.77 2.64
N ARG A 362 3.37 9.02 1.45
CA ARG A 362 2.11 8.40 0.98
C ARG A 362 2.25 6.88 0.82
N SER A 363 3.34 6.43 0.23
CA SER A 363 3.62 4.99 0.06
C SER A 363 3.75 4.30 1.42
N ALA A 364 4.52 4.86 2.34
CA ALA A 364 4.72 4.32 3.69
C ALA A 364 3.40 4.24 4.47
N SER A 365 2.59 5.29 4.43
CA SER A 365 1.27 5.31 5.08
C SER A 365 0.31 4.25 4.50
N CYS A 366 0.26 4.13 3.16
CA CYS A 366 -0.58 3.13 2.49
C CYS A 366 -0.18 1.70 2.87
N TYR A 367 1.10 1.36 2.81
CA TYR A 367 1.58 0.01 3.09
C TYR A 367 1.60 -0.34 4.58
N ALA A 368 1.73 0.64 5.47
CA ALA A 368 1.51 0.42 6.90
C ALA A 368 0.07 -0.03 7.18
N ALA A 369 -0.93 0.59 6.53
CA ALA A 369 -2.33 0.18 6.65
C ALA A 369 -2.59 -1.21 6.08
N VAL A 370 -1.97 -1.55 4.93
CA VAL A 370 -2.06 -2.90 4.33
C VAL A 370 -1.50 -3.96 5.27
N ARG A 371 -0.36 -3.72 5.90
CA ARG A 371 0.24 -4.65 6.88
C ARG A 371 -0.66 -4.88 8.10
N GLN A 372 -1.28 -3.84 8.62
CA GLN A 372 -2.23 -3.96 9.73
C GLN A 372 -3.44 -4.82 9.36
N GLN A 373 -3.86 -4.80 8.09
CA GLN A 373 -4.97 -5.63 7.61
C GLN A 373 -4.59 -7.10 7.36
N ILE A 374 -3.35 -7.36 6.93
CA ILE A 374 -2.87 -8.72 6.64
C ILE A 374 -2.52 -9.45 7.94
N GLY A 375 -2.26 -8.73 9.05
CA GLY A 375 -1.81 -9.28 10.32
C GLY A 375 -0.59 -10.18 10.07
N GLU A 376 0.61 -9.68 10.30
CA GLU A 376 1.78 -10.57 10.23
C GLU A 376 1.54 -11.77 11.15
N PRO A 377 1.73 -13.01 10.64
CA PRO A 377 1.65 -14.17 11.51
C PRO A 377 2.64 -13.96 12.65
N ASP A 378 2.15 -13.92 13.88
CA ASP A 378 3.00 -13.82 15.06
C ASP A 378 4.07 -14.93 15.00
N PRO A 379 5.38 -14.60 14.93
CA PRO A 379 6.45 -15.58 14.80
C PRO A 379 6.47 -16.57 15.99
N PHE A 380 6.08 -16.10 17.18
CA PHE A 380 5.93 -16.94 18.36
C PHE A 380 4.79 -17.94 18.20
N ARG A 381 3.62 -17.45 17.77
CA ARG A 381 2.45 -18.27 17.45
C ARG A 381 2.74 -19.28 16.33
N LEU A 382 3.50 -18.88 15.30
CA LEU A 382 3.87 -19.78 14.21
C LEU A 382 4.78 -20.90 14.69
N ARG A 383 5.79 -20.58 15.51
CA ARG A 383 6.72 -21.54 16.13
C ARG A 383 5.98 -22.56 16.99
N HIS A 384 5.02 -22.10 17.78
CA HIS A 384 4.27 -22.93 18.73
C HIS A 384 2.91 -23.42 18.20
N ARG A 385 2.65 -23.27 16.88
CA ARG A 385 1.35 -23.59 16.26
C ARG A 385 0.85 -25.01 16.57
N THR A 386 1.74 -26.01 16.53
CA THR A 386 1.40 -27.42 16.80
C THR A 386 1.06 -27.59 18.28
N ALA A 387 1.88 -27.09 19.17
CA ALA A 387 1.69 -27.11 20.61
C ALA A 387 0.37 -26.41 21.03
N LEU A 388 0.11 -25.22 20.48
CA LEU A 388 -1.15 -24.49 20.72
C LEU A 388 -2.38 -25.30 20.28
N ARG A 389 -2.30 -25.94 19.11
CA ARG A 389 -3.40 -26.78 18.62
C ARG A 389 -3.63 -27.97 19.56
N GLU A 390 -2.60 -28.65 19.94
CA GLU A 390 -2.65 -29.82 20.83
C GLU A 390 -3.28 -29.47 22.16
N VAL A 391 -2.76 -28.48 22.85
CA VAL A 391 -3.21 -28.05 24.17
C VAL A 391 -4.65 -27.55 24.14
N ILE A 392 -5.04 -26.72 23.20
CA ILE A 392 -6.40 -26.21 23.09
C ILE A 392 -7.38 -27.33 22.71
N SER A 393 -6.98 -28.24 21.80
CA SER A 393 -7.80 -29.40 21.44
C SER A 393 -8.10 -30.27 22.66
N GLU A 394 -7.11 -30.49 23.52
CA GLU A 394 -7.28 -31.29 24.74
C GLU A 394 -8.24 -30.63 25.75
N VAL A 395 -8.11 -29.31 25.97
CA VAL A 395 -9.03 -28.53 26.81
C VAL A 395 -10.48 -28.64 26.31
N LEU A 396 -10.68 -28.67 24.99
CA LEU A 396 -12.00 -28.74 24.36
C LEU A 396 -12.58 -30.15 24.39
N ARG A 397 -11.75 -31.20 24.16
CA ARG A 397 -12.17 -32.61 24.18
C ARG A 397 -12.45 -33.12 25.58
N THR A 398 -11.68 -32.63 26.56
CA THR A 398 -11.92 -32.89 27.98
C THR A 398 -12.52 -31.62 28.59
N PRO A 399 -13.85 -31.41 28.53
CA PRO A 399 -14.46 -30.15 28.88
C PRO A 399 -13.99 -29.60 30.23
N MET A 400 -13.07 -28.63 30.20
CA MET A 400 -12.48 -28.00 31.37
C MET A 400 -13.14 -26.65 31.63
N ASP A 401 -13.39 -26.34 32.91
CA ASP A 401 -13.73 -24.99 33.33
C ASP A 401 -12.48 -24.07 33.24
N ARG A 402 -12.68 -22.76 33.40
CA ARG A 402 -11.59 -21.77 33.25
C ARG A 402 -10.42 -22.06 34.20
N LYS A 403 -10.71 -22.44 35.44
CA LYS A 403 -9.67 -22.69 36.44
C LYS A 403 -8.86 -23.95 36.13
N ALA A 404 -9.53 -25.01 35.73
CA ALA A 404 -8.89 -26.27 35.35
C ALA A 404 -8.08 -26.11 34.07
N ALA A 405 -8.61 -25.41 33.06
CA ALA A 405 -7.91 -25.14 31.81
C ALA A 405 -6.62 -24.33 32.02
N PHE A 406 -6.67 -23.25 32.79
CA PHE A 406 -5.49 -22.42 33.07
C PHE A 406 -4.43 -23.15 33.90
N ALA A 407 -4.85 -24.00 34.83
CA ALA A 407 -3.93 -24.87 35.58
C ALA A 407 -3.26 -25.91 34.65
N TYR A 408 -4.05 -26.52 33.77
CA TYR A 408 -3.54 -27.46 32.74
C TYR A 408 -2.54 -26.80 31.83
N LEU A 409 -2.84 -25.59 31.28
CA LEU A 409 -1.94 -24.82 30.45
C LEU A 409 -0.60 -24.51 31.14
N ALA A 410 -0.65 -24.18 32.44
CA ALA A 410 0.55 -23.90 33.23
C ALA A 410 1.45 -25.14 33.36
N THR A 411 0.89 -26.26 33.77
CA THR A 411 1.62 -27.52 33.92
C THR A 411 2.17 -28.00 32.58
N TRP A 412 1.36 -27.95 31.52
CA TRP A 412 1.78 -28.38 30.20
C TRP A 412 2.97 -27.53 29.68
N ALA A 413 2.91 -26.21 29.88
CA ALA A 413 3.99 -25.32 29.47
C ALA A 413 5.30 -25.56 30.26
N GLU A 414 5.20 -25.88 31.55
CA GLU A 414 6.35 -26.25 32.40
C GLU A 414 7.05 -27.53 31.91
N ASP A 415 6.27 -28.51 31.49
CA ASP A 415 6.75 -29.83 31.10
C ASP A 415 7.34 -29.86 29.66
N HIS A 416 6.83 -28.99 28.76
CA HIS A 416 7.11 -29.11 27.32
C HIS A 416 7.87 -27.93 26.71
N LEU A 417 8.01 -26.79 27.42
CA LEU A 417 8.60 -25.58 26.84
C LEU A 417 9.82 -25.06 27.63
N PRO A 418 10.79 -24.46 26.93
CA PRO A 418 11.86 -23.71 27.57
C PRO A 418 11.30 -22.60 28.48
N GLU A 419 11.97 -22.28 29.55
CA GLU A 419 11.55 -21.30 30.56
C GLU A 419 11.16 -19.94 29.94
N ALA A 420 11.93 -19.47 28.96
CA ALA A 420 11.68 -18.21 28.26
C ALA A 420 10.35 -18.17 27.47
N ASP A 421 9.85 -19.33 27.02
CA ASP A 421 8.64 -19.43 26.20
C ASP A 421 7.37 -19.75 27.03
N ARG A 422 7.49 -20.14 28.29
CA ARG A 422 6.37 -20.61 29.15
C ARG A 422 5.30 -19.55 29.37
N SER A 423 5.69 -18.36 29.83
CA SER A 423 4.72 -17.27 30.10
C SER A 423 4.07 -16.75 28.84
N PRO A 424 4.80 -16.41 27.75
CA PRO A 424 4.20 -15.98 26.51
C PRO A 424 3.27 -17.03 25.89
N PHE A 425 3.60 -18.32 25.99
CA PHE A 425 2.75 -19.40 25.48
C PHE A 425 1.44 -19.52 26.25
N ARG A 426 1.48 -19.45 27.58
CA ARG A 426 0.28 -19.47 28.42
C ARG A 426 -0.63 -18.31 28.10
N GLU A 427 -0.12 -17.09 28.07
CA GLU A 427 -0.88 -15.89 27.71
C GLU A 427 -1.55 -16.03 26.35
N LEU A 428 -0.82 -16.56 25.36
CA LEU A 428 -1.36 -16.79 24.01
C LEU A 428 -2.46 -17.87 24.01
N ALA A 429 -2.26 -19.00 24.71
CA ALA A 429 -3.23 -20.08 24.78
C ALA A 429 -4.50 -19.67 25.55
N GLU A 430 -4.35 -18.92 26.64
CA GLU A 430 -5.47 -18.35 27.40
C GLU A 430 -6.28 -17.37 26.55
N ALA A 431 -5.61 -16.47 25.80
CA ALA A 431 -6.26 -15.54 24.88
C ALA A 431 -7.03 -16.27 23.77
N GLU A 432 -6.48 -17.35 23.22
CA GLU A 432 -7.15 -18.19 22.22
C GLU A 432 -8.41 -18.86 22.78
N LEU A 433 -8.36 -19.42 24.00
CA LEU A 433 -9.52 -20.02 24.67
C LEU A 433 -10.61 -18.97 24.93
N MET A 434 -10.23 -17.77 25.38
CA MET A 434 -11.16 -16.67 25.62
C MET A 434 -11.84 -16.16 24.35
N ALA A 435 -11.15 -16.23 23.22
CA ALA A 435 -11.62 -15.78 21.90
C ALA A 435 -12.39 -16.86 21.11
N LEU A 436 -12.56 -18.07 21.68
CA LEU A 436 -13.25 -19.18 21.01
C LEU A 436 -14.75 -18.96 20.88
N HIS A 437 -15.25 -19.15 19.67
CA HIS A 437 -16.67 -19.07 19.35
C HIS A 437 -17.03 -20.02 18.19
N GLU A 438 -18.32 -20.13 17.87
CA GLU A 438 -18.87 -21.07 16.88
C GLU A 438 -18.24 -20.96 15.48
N GLY A 439 -17.73 -19.78 15.09
CA GLY A 439 -17.11 -19.54 13.79
C GLY A 439 -15.60 -19.83 13.74
N ASN A 440 -14.93 -20.22 14.83
CA ASN A 440 -13.47 -20.34 14.84
C ASN A 440 -12.87 -21.59 15.50
N PHE A 441 -13.68 -22.44 16.16
CA PHE A 441 -13.21 -23.66 16.84
C PHE A 441 -12.61 -24.70 15.89
N ALA A 442 -13.00 -24.72 14.61
CA ALA A 442 -12.49 -25.66 13.61
C ALA A 442 -10.96 -25.59 13.43
N ARG A 443 -10.33 -24.46 13.81
CA ARG A 443 -8.85 -24.30 13.82
C ARG A 443 -8.16 -25.36 14.70
N TYR A 444 -8.85 -25.90 15.69
CA TYR A 444 -8.32 -26.84 16.66
C TYR A 444 -8.73 -28.29 16.39
N GLN A 445 -9.33 -28.57 15.23
CA GLN A 445 -9.69 -29.93 14.80
C GLN A 445 -10.57 -30.70 15.81
N VAL A 446 -11.48 -29.99 16.45
CA VAL A 446 -12.49 -30.56 17.35
C VAL A 446 -13.85 -30.64 16.66
N ARG A 447 -14.68 -31.56 17.08
CA ARG A 447 -16.02 -31.72 16.55
C ARG A 447 -16.97 -30.69 17.15
N PRO A 448 -18.03 -30.29 16.45
CA PRO A 448 -19.03 -29.39 17.01
C PRO A 448 -19.57 -29.82 18.35
N ALA A 449 -19.85 -31.13 18.55
CA ALA A 449 -20.35 -31.68 19.82
C ALA A 449 -19.35 -31.47 20.97
N GLU A 450 -18.05 -31.62 20.73
CA GLU A 450 -16.98 -31.39 21.73
C GLU A 450 -16.90 -29.91 22.12
N PHE A 451 -17.00 -29.02 21.12
CA PHE A 451 -17.03 -27.57 21.35
C PHE A 451 -18.24 -27.14 22.21
N TYR A 452 -19.45 -27.62 21.87
CA TYR A 452 -20.64 -27.25 22.63
C TYR A 452 -20.61 -27.81 24.06
N ALA A 453 -20.12 -29.05 24.24
CA ALA A 453 -19.94 -29.64 25.58
C ALA A 453 -18.97 -28.81 26.45
N TRP A 454 -17.85 -28.42 25.87
CA TRP A 454 -16.89 -27.51 26.53
C TRP A 454 -17.53 -26.15 26.84
N ARG A 455 -18.26 -25.55 25.91
CA ARG A 455 -18.88 -24.23 26.08
C ARG A 455 -19.89 -24.21 27.26
N GLU A 456 -20.61 -25.27 27.47
CA GLU A 456 -21.51 -25.40 28.64
C GLU A 456 -20.75 -25.36 29.95
N VAL A 457 -19.59 -26.00 30.05
CA VAL A 457 -18.74 -25.99 31.24
C VAL A 457 -18.03 -24.64 31.38
N TRP A 458 -17.51 -24.08 30.30
CA TRP A 458 -16.80 -22.82 30.28
C TRP A 458 -17.64 -21.60 30.66
N SER A 459 -18.92 -21.62 30.34
CA SER A 459 -19.86 -20.52 30.60
C SER A 459 -20.44 -20.53 32.03
N LYS A 460 -20.23 -21.58 32.81
CA LYS A 460 -20.71 -21.64 34.19
C LYS A 460 -19.93 -20.64 35.06
N PRO A 461 -20.64 -19.81 35.86
CA PRO A 461 -19.95 -18.95 36.82
C PRO A 461 -19.16 -19.81 37.82
N PRO A 462 -17.98 -19.35 38.28
CA PRO A 462 -17.20 -20.08 39.27
C PRO A 462 -18.06 -20.33 40.51
N ALA A 463 -18.04 -21.57 41.02
CA ALA A 463 -18.76 -21.94 42.23
C ALA A 463 -18.43 -20.96 43.37
N ALA A 464 -19.44 -20.36 43.95
CA ALA A 464 -19.26 -19.45 45.07
C ALA A 464 -18.45 -20.14 46.18
N PRO A 465 -17.45 -19.46 46.78
CA PRO A 465 -16.67 -20.07 47.87
C PRO A 465 -17.62 -20.54 48.97
N ALA A 466 -17.47 -21.80 49.39
CA ALA A 466 -18.27 -22.39 50.47
C ALA A 466 -18.29 -21.45 51.68
N LYS A 467 -19.46 -21.03 52.11
CA LYS A 467 -19.62 -20.19 53.30
C LYS A 467 -18.86 -20.86 54.46
N ALA A 468 -17.91 -20.14 55.02
CA ALA A 468 -17.21 -20.55 56.22
C ALA A 468 -18.25 -20.91 57.32
N PRO A 469 -18.08 -22.00 58.05
CA PRO A 469 -19.03 -22.39 59.10
C PRO A 469 -19.11 -21.28 60.16
N ALA A 470 -20.34 -20.91 60.50
CA ALA A 470 -20.60 -19.86 61.48
C ALA A 470 -19.89 -20.16 62.82
N PRO A 471 -19.27 -19.15 63.46
CA PRO A 471 -18.59 -19.36 64.74
C PRO A 471 -19.60 -19.87 65.79
N ARG A 472 -19.22 -20.97 66.48
CA ARG A 472 -20.04 -21.55 67.60
C ARG A 472 -20.22 -20.51 68.72
N PRO A 473 -21.41 -20.37 69.28
CA PRO A 473 -21.65 -19.44 70.38
C PRO A 473 -20.82 -19.80 71.60
N VAL A 474 -20.07 -18.85 72.11
CA VAL A 474 -19.26 -18.94 73.31
C VAL A 474 -20.25 -19.02 74.52
N LYS A 475 -20.31 -20.17 75.23
CA LYS A 475 -21.04 -20.29 76.50
C LYS A 475 -20.37 -19.36 77.53
N LYS A 476 -21.07 -18.30 77.92
CA LYS A 476 -20.71 -17.56 79.14
C LYS A 476 -20.87 -18.44 80.34
N LYS A 477 -19.79 -18.77 81.09
CA LYS A 477 -19.82 -19.28 82.42
C LYS A 477 -20.21 -18.14 83.37
N ARG A 478 -21.16 -18.45 84.24
CA ARG A 478 -21.48 -17.65 85.45
C ARG A 478 -20.35 -17.73 86.46
#